data_9c7951707a108929d51508a9f8d82535
#
_entry.id   9c7951707a108929d51508a9f8d82535
#
_cell.length_a   1.000
_cell.length_b   1.000
_cell.length_c   1.000
_cell.angle_alpha   90.00
_cell.angle_beta   90.00
_cell.angle_gamma   90.00
#
_symmetry.space_group_name_H-M   'P 1'
#
loop_
_entity.id
_entity.type
_entity.pdbx_description
1 polymer ?
#
loop_
_entity_poly.entity_id
_entity_poly.type
_entity_poly.pdbx_seq_one_letter_code
_entity_poly.pdbx_strand_id
1 'polypeptide(L)'
;MDFQGHYPEPGIQLLGLKTSNITVNRIIDSRRVVVSSTDQIDSKTVYALGAHHSKEPPPINNLPFETCESEIFNFPVPGFSSSYRELEIVGHHILGSHCMLVGHVINAKQRINSHSSFYQIHRFEYPGSGYRDI
;
A
#
# COMPACT_ATOMS: atom_id res chain seq x y z
N MET A 1 -5.59 -3.17 -1.02
CA MET A 1 -5.70 -2.83 0.43
C MET A 1 -7.05 -2.22 0.66
N ASP A 2 -7.80 -2.73 1.63
CA ASP A 2 -9.19 -2.33 1.85
C ASP A 2 -9.34 -1.21 2.89
N PHE A 3 -8.37 -1.07 3.76
CA PHE A 3 -8.35 -0.04 4.78
C PHE A 3 -6.93 0.37 5.14
N GLN A 4 -6.72 1.64 5.38
CA GLN A 4 -5.48 2.19 5.89
C GLN A 4 -5.80 3.29 6.89
N GLY A 5 -5.24 3.18 8.10
CA GLY A 5 -5.29 4.21 9.12
C GLY A 5 -3.88 4.62 9.53
N HIS A 6 -3.69 5.89 9.79
CA HIS A 6 -2.42 6.42 10.27
C HIS A 6 -2.64 7.16 11.58
N TYR A 7 -1.81 6.81 12.55
CA TYR A 7 -1.81 7.46 13.85
C TYR A 7 -0.48 8.20 14.00
N PRO A 8 -0.50 9.49 14.32
CA PRO A 8 0.72 10.29 14.36
C PRO A 8 1.69 9.86 15.46
N GLU A 9 1.20 9.32 16.55
CA GLU A 9 2.02 8.85 17.66
C GLU A 9 1.55 7.51 18.19
N PRO A 10 2.46 6.56 18.32
CA PRO A 10 3.91 6.54 18.09
C PRO A 10 4.34 6.14 16.66
N GLY A 11 3.65 6.58 15.63
CA GLY A 11 3.96 6.21 14.25
C GLY A 11 3.38 4.85 13.88
N ILE A 12 2.12 4.62 14.22
CA ILE A 12 1.41 3.38 13.92
C ILE A 12 0.58 3.56 12.66
N GLN A 13 0.61 2.55 11.81
CA GLN A 13 -0.23 2.46 10.64
C GLN A 13 -1.00 1.14 10.65
N LEU A 14 -2.29 1.22 10.39
CA LEU A 14 -3.15 0.06 10.24
C LEU A 14 -3.35 -0.25 8.76
N LEU A 15 -3.27 -1.53 8.42
CA LEU A 15 -3.53 -2.04 7.07
C LEU A 15 -4.62 -3.11 7.14
N GLY A 16 -5.66 -2.96 6.34
CA GLY A 16 -6.69 -3.97 6.18
C GLY A 16 -6.57 -4.65 4.81
N LEU A 17 -6.51 -5.96 4.82
CA LEU A 17 -6.37 -6.79 3.62
C LEU A 17 -7.32 -7.98 3.72
N LYS A 18 -7.89 -8.40 2.59
CA LYS A 18 -8.66 -9.65 2.55
C LYS A 18 -7.75 -10.83 2.88
N THR A 19 -8.23 -11.74 3.71
CA THR A 19 -7.49 -12.95 4.09
C THR A 19 -7.18 -13.86 2.91
N SER A 20 -7.97 -13.77 1.83
CA SER A 20 -7.72 -14.48 0.57
C SER A 20 -6.55 -13.91 -0.24
N ASN A 21 -6.03 -12.76 0.14
CA ASN A 21 -4.91 -12.13 -0.57
C ASN A 21 -3.59 -12.77 -0.12
N ILE A 22 -2.84 -13.31 -1.07
CA ILE A 22 -1.55 -13.95 -0.80
C ILE A 22 -0.56 -13.03 -0.07
N THR A 23 -0.67 -11.73 -0.28
CA THR A 23 0.18 -10.72 0.36
C THR A 23 0.06 -10.76 1.89
N VAL A 24 -1.10 -11.07 2.43
CA VAL A 24 -1.32 -11.15 3.88
C VAL A 24 -0.38 -12.14 4.53
N ASN A 25 -0.32 -13.36 3.99
CA ASN A 25 0.54 -14.41 4.53
C ASN A 25 2.01 -14.01 4.46
N ARG A 26 2.41 -13.41 3.35
CA ARG A 26 3.80 -12.94 3.18
C ARG A 26 4.16 -11.85 4.18
N ILE A 27 3.24 -10.93 4.46
CA ILE A 27 3.45 -9.89 5.48
C ILE A 27 3.53 -10.49 6.87
N ILE A 28 2.65 -11.41 7.22
CA ILE A 28 2.65 -12.07 8.53
C ILE A 28 3.96 -12.84 8.74
N ASP A 29 4.41 -13.57 7.74
CA ASP A 29 5.64 -14.38 7.82
C ASP A 29 6.90 -13.51 7.94
N SER A 30 7.00 -12.46 7.13
CA SER A 30 8.18 -11.58 7.13
C SER A 30 8.15 -10.52 8.22
N ARG A 31 6.95 -10.16 8.70
CA ARG A 31 6.70 -9.01 9.59
C ARG A 31 7.21 -7.67 9.04
N ARG A 32 7.32 -7.57 7.73
CA ARG A 32 7.82 -6.36 7.07
C ARG A 32 6.95 -6.06 5.85
N VAL A 33 6.69 -4.79 5.66
CA VAL A 33 5.97 -4.33 4.48
C VAL A 33 6.40 -2.91 4.13
N VAL A 34 6.40 -2.62 2.85
CA VAL A 34 6.51 -1.25 2.34
C VAL A 34 5.17 -0.84 1.77
N VAL A 35 4.68 0.29 2.24
CA VAL A 35 3.46 0.92 1.71
C VAL A 35 3.86 2.15 0.92
N SER A 36 3.59 2.13 -0.36
CA SER A 36 3.87 3.26 -1.25
C SER A 36 2.60 3.98 -1.64
N SER A 37 2.71 5.29 -1.79
CA SER A 37 1.65 6.15 -2.33
C SER A 37 2.04 6.59 -3.73
N THR A 38 1.06 6.76 -4.60
CA THR A 38 1.27 7.16 -5.98
C THR A 38 0.44 8.38 -6.30
N ASP A 39 0.85 9.12 -7.32
CA ASP A 39 0.06 10.22 -7.84
C ASP A 39 -1.08 9.68 -8.73
N GLN A 40 -2.12 10.48 -8.88
CA GLN A 40 -3.31 10.09 -9.65
C GLN A 40 -3.00 9.75 -11.12
N ILE A 41 -1.98 10.36 -11.68
CA ILE A 41 -1.56 10.13 -13.07
C ILE A 41 -1.20 8.66 -13.34
N ASP A 42 -0.74 7.95 -12.32
CA ASP A 42 -0.32 6.55 -12.41
C ASP A 42 -1.43 5.55 -12.08
N SER A 43 -2.66 6.01 -11.96
CA SER A 43 -3.81 5.21 -11.54
C SER A 43 -4.03 3.95 -12.37
N LYS A 44 -3.85 4.03 -13.69
CA LYS A 44 -4.03 2.87 -14.58
C LYS A 44 -3.08 1.73 -14.24
N THR A 45 -1.82 2.05 -13.94
CA THR A 45 -0.82 1.06 -13.54
C THR A 45 -1.18 0.43 -12.19
N VAL A 46 -1.64 1.24 -11.25
CA VAL A 46 -2.08 0.77 -9.92
C VAL A 46 -3.27 -0.18 -10.06
N TYR A 47 -4.26 0.17 -10.87
CA TYR A 47 -5.41 -0.69 -11.13
C TYR A 47 -5.01 -2.01 -11.80
N ALA A 48 -4.08 -1.96 -12.75
CA ALA A 48 -3.59 -3.16 -13.42
C ALA A 48 -2.90 -4.12 -12.43
N LEU A 49 -2.13 -3.59 -11.49
CA LEU A 49 -1.54 -4.39 -10.42
C LEU A 49 -2.60 -5.01 -9.52
N GLY A 50 -3.62 -4.24 -9.16
CA GLY A 50 -4.73 -4.72 -8.34
C GLY A 50 -5.57 -5.81 -9.01
N ALA A 51 -5.53 -5.95 -10.31
CA ALA A 51 -6.24 -7.00 -11.04
C ALA A 51 -5.67 -8.41 -10.81
N HIS A 52 -4.50 -8.53 -10.22
CA HIS A 52 -3.85 -9.81 -9.90
C HIS A 52 -4.24 -10.37 -8.53
N HIS A 53 -5.43 -10.06 -8.04
CA HIS A 53 -5.91 -10.54 -6.75
C HIS A 53 -5.76 -12.06 -6.59
N SER A 54 -5.22 -12.47 -5.46
CA SER A 54 -5.09 -13.89 -5.06
C SER A 54 -4.28 -14.76 -6.01
N LYS A 55 -3.58 -14.18 -6.97
CA LYS A 55 -2.69 -14.90 -7.88
C LYS A 55 -1.24 -14.65 -7.48
N GLU A 56 -0.37 -15.56 -7.91
CA GLU A 56 1.07 -15.35 -7.77
C GLU A 56 1.46 -14.03 -8.46
N PRO A 57 2.12 -13.11 -7.76
CA PRO A 57 2.52 -11.86 -8.37
C PRO A 57 3.57 -12.11 -9.46
N PRO A 58 3.62 -11.28 -10.50
CA PRO A 58 4.66 -11.40 -11.52
C PRO A 58 6.03 -11.21 -10.88
N PRO A 59 7.07 -11.85 -11.38
CA PRO A 59 8.44 -11.60 -10.96
C PRO A 59 8.78 -10.10 -11.10
N ILE A 60 9.62 -9.60 -10.22
CA ILE A 60 10.03 -8.17 -10.23
C ILE A 60 10.54 -7.73 -11.60
N ASN A 61 11.26 -8.61 -12.30
CA ASN A 61 11.81 -8.33 -13.62
C ASN A 61 10.74 -8.17 -14.73
N ASN A 62 9.52 -8.62 -14.47
CA ASN A 62 8.41 -8.57 -15.42
C ASN A 62 7.35 -7.52 -15.06
N LEU A 63 7.65 -6.63 -14.15
CA LEU A 63 6.76 -5.52 -13.82
C LEU A 63 6.74 -4.50 -14.97
N PRO A 64 5.59 -3.89 -15.26
CA PRO A 64 5.45 -2.90 -16.33
C PRO A 64 6.04 -1.53 -15.98
N PHE A 65 6.87 -1.44 -14.96
CA PHE A 65 7.51 -0.22 -14.48
C PHE A 65 8.82 -0.53 -13.78
N GLU A 66 9.66 0.48 -13.69
CA GLU A 66 10.90 0.39 -12.93
C GLU A 66 10.63 0.47 -11.42
N THR A 67 11.50 -0.19 -10.66
CA THR A 67 11.47 -0.16 -9.20
C THR A 67 12.77 0.40 -8.65
N CYS A 68 12.69 1.01 -7.48
CA CYS A 68 13.86 1.30 -6.65
C CYS A 68 13.76 0.53 -5.34
N GLU A 69 14.85 0.45 -4.60
CA GLU A 69 14.86 -0.22 -3.31
C GLU A 69 14.51 0.74 -2.19
N SER A 70 13.71 0.28 -1.22
CA SER A 70 13.49 1.02 0.02
C SER A 70 14.77 1.04 0.86
N GLU A 71 14.93 2.08 1.65
CA GLU A 71 16.20 2.39 2.31
C GLU A 71 16.63 1.35 3.36
N ILE A 72 15.70 0.82 4.13
CA ILE A 72 15.99 -0.07 5.26
C ILE A 72 15.80 -1.54 4.89
N PHE A 73 14.65 -1.87 4.29
CA PHE A 73 14.35 -3.27 3.96
C PHE A 73 14.90 -3.70 2.60
N ASN A 74 15.29 -2.78 1.75
CA ASN A 74 15.66 -3.04 0.36
C ASN A 74 14.54 -3.74 -0.43
N PHE A 75 13.31 -3.42 -0.10
CA PHE A 75 12.15 -3.93 -0.81
C PHE A 75 11.87 -3.11 -2.06
N PRO A 76 11.36 -3.72 -3.13
CA PRO A 76 11.05 -3.00 -4.35
C PRO A 76 9.91 -2.01 -4.12
N VAL A 77 10.14 -0.77 -4.54
CA VAL A 77 9.16 0.31 -4.52
C VAL A 77 8.99 0.80 -5.95
N PRO A 78 7.74 0.96 -6.44
CA PRO A 78 7.53 1.50 -7.79
C PRO A 78 8.24 2.84 -7.97
N GLY A 79 8.98 2.98 -9.06
CA GLY A 79 9.76 4.18 -9.35
C GLY A 79 8.92 5.46 -9.46
N PHE A 80 7.63 5.33 -9.74
CA PHE A 80 6.67 6.44 -9.78
C PHE A 80 6.03 6.79 -8.43
N SER A 81 6.39 6.10 -7.35
CA SER A 81 5.82 6.39 -6.03
C SER A 81 6.14 7.80 -5.56
N SER A 82 5.14 8.51 -5.06
CA SER A 82 5.32 9.84 -4.48
C SER A 82 5.91 9.79 -3.07
N SER A 83 5.60 8.72 -2.35
CA SER A 83 6.14 8.47 -1.02
C SER A 83 6.08 6.99 -0.70
N TYR A 84 6.84 6.58 0.31
CA TYR A 84 6.70 5.25 0.88
C TYR A 84 7.01 5.25 2.38
N ARG A 85 6.48 4.24 3.04
CA ARG A 85 6.77 3.95 4.46
C ARG A 85 7.19 2.50 4.59
N GLU A 86 8.19 2.27 5.41
CA GLU A 86 8.64 0.95 5.80
C GLU A 86 8.08 0.63 7.18
N LEU A 87 7.38 -0.47 7.29
CA LEU A 87 6.65 -0.85 8.50
C LEU A 87 7.13 -2.20 9.01
N GLU A 88 7.38 -2.27 10.31
CA GLU A 88 7.45 -3.52 11.05
C GLU A 88 6.07 -3.88 11.57
N ILE A 89 5.61 -5.07 11.27
CA ILE A 89 4.30 -5.55 11.74
C ILE A 89 4.45 -6.06 13.16
N VAL A 90 3.81 -5.38 14.08
CA VAL A 90 3.85 -5.69 15.51
C VAL A 90 2.67 -6.53 15.98
N GLY A 91 1.65 -6.68 15.15
CA GLY A 91 0.50 -7.51 15.45
C GLY A 91 -0.43 -7.64 14.26
N HIS A 92 -1.29 -8.64 14.30
CA HIS A 92 -2.36 -8.81 13.34
C HIS A 92 -3.60 -9.39 14.01
N HIS A 93 -4.76 -9.14 13.40
CA HIS A 93 -6.02 -9.60 13.93
C HIS A 93 -6.97 -9.96 12.78
N ILE A 94 -7.56 -11.14 12.85
CA ILE A 94 -8.51 -11.59 11.84
C ILE A 94 -9.91 -11.13 12.26
N LEU A 95 -10.55 -10.39 11.36
CA LEU A 95 -11.91 -9.88 11.51
C LEU A 95 -12.73 -10.37 10.31
N GLY A 96 -13.42 -11.49 10.47
CA GLY A 96 -14.18 -12.09 9.37
C GLY A 96 -13.29 -12.43 8.17
N SER A 97 -13.58 -11.84 7.03
CA SER A 97 -12.83 -12.05 5.79
C SER A 97 -11.59 -11.16 5.64
N HIS A 98 -11.30 -10.34 6.62
CA HIS A 98 -10.19 -9.38 6.59
C HIS A 98 -9.18 -9.65 7.70
N CYS A 99 -7.94 -9.32 7.41
CA CYS A 99 -6.87 -9.27 8.38
C CYS A 99 -6.48 -7.82 8.61
N MET A 100 -6.55 -7.39 9.85
CA MET A 100 -6.04 -6.10 10.29
C MET A 100 -4.59 -6.26 10.73
N LEU A 101 -3.68 -5.58 10.07
CA LEU A 101 -2.26 -5.57 10.39
C LEU A 101 -1.92 -4.27 11.10
N VAL A 102 -1.18 -4.37 12.19
CA VAL A 102 -0.71 -3.22 12.95
C VAL A 102 0.78 -3.06 12.66
N GLY A 103 1.15 -1.97 12.01
CA GLY A 103 2.52 -1.67 11.64
C GLY A 103 3.09 -0.50 12.41
N HIS A 104 4.35 -0.63 12.82
CA HIS A 104 5.14 0.47 13.33
C HIS A 104 5.97 1.05 12.20
N VAL A 105 5.80 2.34 11.93
CA VAL A 105 6.55 3.05 10.88
C VAL A 105 7.97 3.27 11.35
N ILE A 106 8.92 2.61 10.72
CA ILE A 106 10.35 2.74 11.05
C ILE A 106 11.08 3.69 10.11
N ASN A 107 10.52 3.94 8.92
CA ASN A 107 11.06 4.89 7.96
C ASN A 107 9.96 5.42 7.06
N ALA A 108 10.06 6.68 6.69
CA ALA A 108 9.15 7.32 5.76
C ALA A 108 9.93 8.25 4.82
N LYS A 109 9.67 8.13 3.53
CA LYS A 109 10.30 8.93 2.48
C LYS A 109 9.23 9.56 1.59
N GLN A 110 9.49 10.77 1.16
CA GLN A 110 8.64 11.50 0.25
C GLN A 110 9.48 12.15 -0.84
N ARG A 111 9.00 12.14 -2.07
CA ARG A 111 9.63 12.89 -3.15
C ARG A 111 9.44 14.37 -2.94
N ILE A 112 10.47 15.15 -3.25
CA ILE A 112 10.50 16.60 -3.04
C ILE A 112 9.38 17.32 -3.82
N ASN A 113 8.97 16.80 -4.97
CA ASN A 113 7.99 17.43 -5.86
C ASN A 113 6.66 16.67 -5.97
N SER A 114 6.31 15.84 -5.00
CA SER A 114 5.03 15.16 -5.02
C SER A 114 3.90 16.10 -4.59
N HIS A 115 2.85 16.17 -5.40
CA HIS A 115 1.79 17.16 -5.22
C HIS A 115 0.47 16.61 -4.69
N SER A 116 0.19 15.33 -4.88
CA SER A 116 -1.09 14.75 -4.46
C SER A 116 -0.99 13.26 -4.25
N SER A 117 -1.71 12.80 -3.25
CA SER A 117 -1.90 11.37 -3.06
C SER A 117 -3.07 10.87 -3.89
N PHE A 118 -2.92 9.68 -4.42
CA PHE A 118 -4.01 9.01 -5.11
C PHE A 118 -4.95 8.37 -4.10
N TYR A 119 -6.22 8.74 -4.16
CA TYR A 119 -7.28 8.11 -3.40
C TYR A 119 -8.14 7.27 -4.31
N GLN A 120 -8.08 5.99 -4.13
CA GLN A 120 -9.08 5.12 -4.70
C GLN A 120 -10.25 5.03 -3.72
N ILE A 121 -11.32 5.70 -4.07
CA ILE A 121 -12.60 5.47 -3.43
C ILE A 121 -13.27 4.37 -4.23
N HIS A 122 -13.23 3.23 -3.67
CA HIS A 122 -13.74 1.95 -4.08
C HIS A 122 -14.86 1.96 -5.12
N ARG A 123 -14.54 1.62 -6.38
CA ARG A 123 -15.47 1.46 -7.52
C ARG A 123 -16.26 2.70 -7.95
N PHE A 124 -16.13 3.80 -7.26
CA PHE A 124 -16.86 5.00 -7.59
C PHE A 124 -15.86 6.10 -7.91
N GLU A 125 -15.82 6.48 -9.16
CA GLU A 125 -15.23 7.75 -9.53
C GLU A 125 -16.23 8.83 -9.19
N TYR A 126 -15.90 9.65 -8.23
CA TYR A 126 -16.65 10.85 -7.95
C TYR A 126 -16.01 11.99 -8.73
N PRO A 127 -16.69 12.54 -9.73
CA PRO A 127 -16.21 13.76 -10.37
C PRO A 127 -16.18 14.88 -9.33
N GLY A 128 -15.09 15.64 -9.31
CA GLY A 128 -14.92 16.73 -8.37
C GLY A 128 -14.10 16.37 -7.14
N SER A 129 -14.54 16.76 -5.95
CA SER A 129 -13.79 16.64 -4.71
C SER A 129 -13.60 15.22 -4.19
N GLY A 130 -14.29 14.24 -4.74
CA GLY A 130 -14.32 12.87 -4.21
C GLY A 130 -15.17 12.72 -2.95
N TYR A 131 -15.83 13.76 -2.51
CA TYR A 131 -16.73 13.73 -1.36
C TYR A 131 -18.18 13.90 -1.78
N ARG A 132 -19.05 13.35 -1.01
CA ARG A 132 -20.48 13.43 -1.15
C ARG A 132 -21.08 13.81 0.20
N ASP A 133 -22.06 14.70 0.20
CA ASP A 133 -22.88 14.97 1.37
C ASP A 133 -23.68 13.72 1.75
N ILE A 134 -23.69 13.44 3.00
CA ILE A 134 -24.41 12.31 3.55
C ILE A 134 -25.78 12.76 4.04
#